data_dd9c241c5cdae1832e3bf263590f0695
#
_entry.id   dd9c241c5cdae1832e3bf263590f0695
#
_cell.length_a   1.000
_cell.length_b   1.000
_cell.length_c   1.000
_cell.angle_alpha   90.00
_cell.angle_beta   90.00
_cell.angle_gamma   90.00
#
_symmetry.space_group_name_H-M   'P 1'
#
loop_
_entity.id
_entity.type
_entity.pdbx_description
1 polymer ?
#
loop_
_entity_poly.entity_id
_entity_poly.type
_entity_poly.pdbx_seq_one_letter_code
_entity_poly.pdbx_strand_id
1 'polypeptide(L)' 'MIPSWRNVPELQDRHKLAVLIMEEGSAKMIARRLGCSRVSVKSALMFHGLVDSGTVNRRIQ' A
#
# COMPACT_ATOMS: atom_id res chain seq x y z
N MET A 1 8.65 -9.78 -14.94
CA MET A 1 7.33 -9.33 -14.95
C MET A 1 6.99 -8.53 -13.75
N ILE A 2 6.29 -7.49 -13.94
CA ILE A 2 5.97 -6.62 -12.84
C ILE A 2 4.82 -7.16 -12.06
N PRO A 3 4.94 -7.22 -10.78
CA PRO A 3 3.85 -7.72 -9.97
C PRO A 3 2.69 -6.76 -10.12
N SER A 4 1.53 -7.31 -10.29
CA SER A 4 0.38 -6.48 -10.47
C SER A 4 -0.48 -6.46 -9.24
N TRP A 5 -0.54 -5.32 -8.61
CA TRP A 5 -1.42 -5.19 -7.47
C TRP A 5 -2.87 -5.26 -7.91
N ARG A 6 -3.11 -5.10 -9.21
CA ARG A 6 -4.47 -5.18 -9.71
C ARG A 6 -5.04 -6.58 -9.62
N ASN A 7 -4.18 -7.57 -9.37
CA ASN A 7 -4.67 -8.92 -9.22
C ASN A 7 -5.11 -9.20 -7.80
N VAL A 8 -4.88 -8.27 -6.89
CA VAL A 8 -5.24 -8.45 -5.49
C VAL A 8 -6.45 -7.57 -5.21
N PRO A 9 -7.62 -8.15 -4.97
CA PRO A 9 -8.83 -7.36 -4.79
C PRO A 9 -8.73 -6.29 -3.72
N GLU A 10 -8.08 -6.59 -2.62
CA GLU A 10 -7.96 -5.62 -1.55
C GLU A 10 -7.16 -4.40 -1.97
N LEU A 11 -6.24 -4.58 -2.90
CA LEU A 11 -5.43 -3.47 -3.34
C LEU A 11 -6.12 -2.63 -4.41
N GLN A 12 -7.19 -3.17 -5.00
CA GLN A 12 -7.92 -2.42 -5.99
C GLN A 12 -8.92 -1.47 -5.36
N ASP A 13 -9.33 -1.77 -4.14
CA ASP A 13 -10.34 -0.99 -3.47
C ASP A 13 -9.66 0.04 -2.56
N ARG A 14 -9.79 1.31 -2.92
CA ARG A 14 -9.14 2.36 -2.17
C ARG A 14 -9.55 2.38 -0.70
N HIS A 15 -10.84 2.16 -0.45
CA HIS A 15 -11.34 2.19 0.92
C HIS A 15 -10.73 1.05 1.75
N LYS A 16 -10.71 -0.15 1.18
CA LYS A 16 -10.15 -1.28 1.90
C LYS A 16 -8.67 -1.08 2.15
N LEU A 17 -7.97 -0.53 1.18
CA LEU A 17 -6.56 -0.30 1.33
C LEU A 17 -6.30 0.77 2.38
N ALA A 18 -7.14 1.79 2.43
CA ALA A 18 -6.99 2.82 3.44
C ALA A 18 -7.15 2.24 4.84
N VAL A 19 -8.12 1.35 5.00
CA VAL A 19 -8.33 0.71 6.29
C VAL A 19 -7.13 -0.16 6.63
N LEU A 20 -6.60 -0.88 5.66
CA LEU A 20 -5.46 -1.75 5.89
C LEU A 20 -4.24 -0.96 6.32
N ILE A 21 -3.98 0.18 5.69
CA ILE A 21 -2.80 0.95 6.06
C ILE A 21 -2.98 1.53 7.46
N MET A 22 -4.20 1.80 7.86
CA MET A 22 -4.45 2.29 9.20
C MET A 22 -4.30 1.18 10.23
N GLU A 23 -4.77 -0.01 9.89
CA GLU A 23 -4.68 -1.14 10.81
C GLU A 23 -3.28 -1.75 10.90
N GLU A 24 -2.66 -1.94 9.77
CA GLU A 24 -1.36 -2.61 9.75
C GLU A 24 -0.19 -1.66 9.94
N GLY A 25 -0.38 -0.44 9.52
CA GLY A 25 0.65 0.57 9.77
C GLY A 25 1.72 0.69 8.72
N SER A 26 1.89 -0.26 7.86
CA SER A 26 2.91 -0.16 6.83
C SER A 26 2.64 -1.09 5.68
N ALA A 27 3.25 -0.80 4.54
CA ALA A 27 3.09 -1.62 3.36
C ALA A 27 3.63 -3.03 3.59
N LYS A 28 4.69 -3.13 4.38
CA LYS A 28 5.27 -4.42 4.66
C LYS A 28 4.28 -5.33 5.36
N MET A 29 3.58 -4.79 6.34
CA MET A 29 2.62 -5.58 7.10
C MET A 29 1.40 -5.92 6.27
N ILE A 30 0.97 -5.01 5.42
CA ILE A 30 -0.15 -5.29 4.54
C ILE A 30 0.24 -6.41 3.58
N ALA A 31 1.45 -6.36 3.05
CA ALA A 31 1.91 -7.39 2.13
C ALA A 31 1.91 -8.75 2.79
N ARG A 32 2.33 -8.82 4.03
CA ARG A 32 2.33 -10.09 4.75
C ARG A 32 0.92 -10.59 4.96
N ARG A 33 0.02 -9.69 5.31
CA ARG A 33 -1.35 -10.09 5.56
C ARG A 33 -2.04 -10.59 4.31
N LEU A 34 -1.78 -9.95 3.17
CA LEU A 34 -2.42 -10.33 1.93
C LEU A 34 -1.68 -11.42 1.16
N GLY A 35 -0.49 -11.72 1.58
CA GLY A 35 0.30 -12.73 0.89
C GLY A 35 0.84 -12.25 -0.45
N CYS A 36 1.13 -10.97 -0.56
CA CYS A 36 1.67 -10.43 -1.81
C CYS A 36 2.97 -9.70 -1.54
N SER A 37 3.57 -9.13 -2.56
CA SER A 37 4.85 -8.46 -2.38
C SER A 37 4.67 -7.04 -1.89
N ARG A 38 5.67 -6.52 -1.22
CA ARG A 38 5.63 -5.15 -0.75
C ARG A 38 5.55 -4.18 -1.91
N VAL A 39 6.17 -4.52 -3.02
CA VAL A 39 6.16 -3.66 -4.19
C VAL A 39 4.74 -3.48 -4.70
N SER A 40 3.96 -4.56 -4.70
CA SER A 40 2.58 -4.48 -5.13
C SER A 40 1.78 -3.54 -4.22
N VAL A 41 1.98 -3.67 -2.92
CA VAL A 41 1.27 -2.83 -1.97
C VAL A 41 1.68 -1.37 -2.15
N LYS A 42 2.97 -1.12 -2.28
CA LYS A 42 3.44 0.23 -2.46
C LYS A 42 2.88 0.86 -3.72
N SER A 43 2.86 0.10 -4.82
CA SER A 43 2.33 0.61 -6.07
C SER A 43 0.85 0.97 -5.92
N ALA A 44 0.09 0.13 -5.23
CA ALA A 44 -1.32 0.40 -5.03
C ALA A 44 -1.52 1.64 -4.15
N LEU A 45 -0.73 1.77 -3.11
CA LEU A 45 -0.83 2.93 -2.25
C LEU A 45 -0.55 4.21 -3.02
N MET A 46 0.42 4.18 -3.90
CA MET A 46 0.75 5.35 -4.70
C MET A 46 -0.35 5.63 -5.71
N PHE A 47 -0.90 4.60 -6.31
CA PHE A 47 -1.94 4.78 -7.29
C PHE A 47 -3.16 5.44 -6.65
N HIS A 48 -3.53 5.01 -5.46
CA HIS A 48 -4.70 5.52 -4.79
C HIS A 48 -4.45 6.82 -4.01
N GLY A 49 -3.22 7.27 -4.01
CA GLY A 49 -2.90 8.47 -3.27
C GLY A 49 -2.84 8.27 -1.77
N LEU A 50 -2.65 7.02 -1.36
CA LEU A 50 -2.58 6.72 0.06
C LEU A 50 -1.15 6.50 0.52
N VAL A 51 -0.19 6.74 -0.33
CA VAL A 51 1.19 6.55 0.02
C VAL A 51 1.47 7.42 1.20
N ASP A 52 2.27 6.93 2.08
CA ASP A 52 2.54 7.63 3.28
C ASP A 52 3.31 8.87 3.01
N SER A 53 2.61 9.92 2.92
CA SER A 53 3.26 11.16 2.64
C SER A 53 4.07 11.61 3.81
N GLY A 54 3.81 11.10 4.94
CA GLY A 54 4.61 11.44 6.07
C GLY A 54 6.03 11.05 5.86
N THR A 55 6.23 9.97 5.15
CA THR A 55 7.55 9.51 4.87
C THR A 55 8.29 10.51 4.06
N VAL A 56 7.58 11.15 3.18
CA VAL A 56 8.22 12.11 2.35
C VAL A 56 8.35 13.40 3.05
N ASN A 57 7.34 13.82 3.70
CA ASN A 57 7.38 15.09 4.36
C ASN A 57 8.43 15.25 5.34
N ARG A 58 8.71 14.23 6.07
CA ARG A 58 9.69 14.39 7.08
C ARG A 58 10.94 14.85 6.59
N ARG A 59 11.26 14.51 5.43
CA ARG A 59 12.53 14.87 4.98
C ARG A 59 12.62 16.23 4.62
N ILE A 60 11.56 16.81 4.32
CA ILE A 60 11.57 18.07 3.92
C ILE A 60 11.91 19.01 4.85
N GLN A 61 11.65 18.81 5.89
CA GLN A 61 11.88 19.81 6.76
C GLN A 61 12.98 20.03 7.19
#